data_aade74d7b87729724d7ff511ad7f837a
#
_entry.id   aade74d7b87729724d7ff511ad7f837a
#
_cell.length_a   1.000
_cell.length_b   1.000
_cell.length_c   1.000
_cell.angle_alpha   90.00
_cell.angle_beta   90.00
_cell.angle_gamma   90.00
#
_symmetry.space_group_name_H-M   'P 1'
#
loop_
_entity.id
_entity.type
_entity.pdbx_description
1 polymer ?
#
loop_
_entity_poly.entity_id
_entity_poly.type
_entity_poly.pdbx_seq_one_letter_code
_entity_poly.pdbx_strand_id
1 'polypeptide(L)'
;MLRSVWAGLVCVSVVCACGSDIVAERMQPSVTPMLGAQAGKAAPPPAATTNPQGGSGFGAPPLDGGVVMVTDPCADGGCTEPDTRVPDNDGFTVAEGDCNDFAPLVNPGAYDIPNNGIDEDCDGMDAKSESCDDSLELAAADPLMAARAIELCQVSSESSKRWGVISARWTTPDGAGEPGDPQMHGILPGFGSAFGPRAGQRLLALSSGVARAPGQTGYTRDCSDSFPVKSNDLPMGFEGTSSSCKLEDAVTTVEDAIALEVKVRMPTNASALSFDSAFFTDEYPAYICTPFNDFFQVIVQPTRAGGTPDGNVVFDRDDNAVSVNNSLLGVCAPGRHGDKDFACPMGFQPLVGTGFDDCAFSLVTPSGFIFDRNQKYGASTGWLNTEFAVQPGEVVTLRFSIWDSGDGALDSLAIVDHVRFRLRDAPPPPEKPKTMPIGPQ
;
A
#
# COMPACT_ATOMS: atom_id res chain seq x y z
N MET A 1 9.35 44.20 57.04
CA MET A 1 8.90 43.51 58.25
C MET A 1 8.67 42.06 57.93
N LEU A 2 9.50 41.29 58.50
CA LEU A 2 9.58 39.88 58.74
C LEU A 2 8.27 39.16 58.97
N ARG A 3 8.10 37.95 58.41
CA ARG A 3 8.07 36.69 59.18
C ARG A 3 8.03 35.48 58.28
N SER A 4 9.08 34.68 58.39
CA SER A 4 9.19 33.29 57.99
C SER A 4 8.36 32.39 58.94
N VAL A 5 7.76 31.30 58.41
CA VAL A 5 7.43 30.12 59.27
C VAL A 5 7.82 28.86 58.50
N TRP A 6 8.67 28.10 59.10
CA TRP A 6 9.09 26.74 58.81
C TRP A 6 8.16 25.73 59.51
N ALA A 7 7.89 24.57 58.89
CA ALA A 7 7.69 23.27 59.50
C ALA A 7 7.18 22.31 58.38
N GLY A 8 7.58 21.09 58.23
CA GLY A 8 8.39 20.18 58.97
C GLY A 8 8.24 18.82 58.26
N LEU A 9 9.37 18.20 58.07
CA LEU A 9 9.53 16.88 57.45
C LEU A 9 9.00 15.78 58.40
N VAL A 10 8.19 14.83 57.95
CA VAL A 10 7.98 13.56 58.62
C VAL A 10 8.17 12.40 57.63
N CYS A 11 9.31 11.73 57.76
CA CYS A 11 9.56 10.40 57.23
C CYS A 11 8.84 9.39 58.10
N VAL A 12 8.05 8.50 57.48
CA VAL A 12 7.68 7.21 58.12
C VAL A 12 8.12 6.08 57.20
N SER A 13 9.19 5.43 57.62
CA SER A 13 9.64 4.16 57.08
C SER A 13 8.81 3.04 57.76
N VAL A 14 8.15 2.22 56.99
CA VAL A 14 7.67 0.93 57.46
C VAL A 14 8.28 -0.19 56.62
N VAL A 15 9.21 -0.87 57.25
CA VAL A 15 9.73 -2.17 56.82
C VAL A 15 8.74 -3.22 57.32
N CYS A 16 8.24 -4.07 56.45
CA CYS A 16 7.71 -5.37 56.82
C CYS A 16 8.14 -6.42 55.79
N ALA A 17 9.07 -7.22 56.23
CA ALA A 17 9.40 -8.50 55.60
C ALA A 17 8.42 -9.56 56.12
N CYS A 18 7.92 -10.40 55.24
CA CYS A 18 7.71 -11.84 55.53
C CYS A 18 7.43 -12.55 54.20
N GLY A 19 8.23 -13.55 53.93
CA GLY A 19 8.15 -14.44 52.81
C GLY A 19 7.07 -15.50 52.98
N SER A 20 6.69 -16.08 51.88
CA SER A 20 6.30 -17.51 51.81
C SER A 20 6.37 -17.92 50.32
N ASP A 21 7.20 -18.94 50.13
CA ASP A 21 7.36 -19.68 48.89
C ASP A 21 6.03 -20.29 48.44
N ILE A 22 5.59 -20.02 47.24
CA ILE A 22 4.59 -20.81 46.55
C ILE A 22 5.29 -21.51 45.39
N VAL A 23 5.47 -22.80 45.55
CA VAL A 23 5.93 -23.77 44.55
C VAL A 23 4.87 -23.82 43.45
N ALA A 24 5.19 -23.32 42.26
CA ALA A 24 4.34 -23.49 41.07
C ALA A 24 4.60 -24.90 40.49
N GLU A 25 3.65 -25.77 40.70
CA GLU A 25 3.58 -27.11 40.13
C GLU A 25 3.30 -27.01 38.62
N ARG A 26 4.25 -27.47 37.81
CA ARG A 26 4.14 -27.57 36.36
C ARG A 26 3.15 -28.67 36.00
N MET A 27 1.95 -28.33 35.56
CA MET A 27 1.10 -29.27 34.86
C MET A 27 1.59 -29.43 33.42
N GLN A 28 2.14 -30.59 33.10
CA GLN A 28 2.35 -31.06 31.73
C GLN A 28 1.03 -31.58 31.17
N PRO A 29 0.66 -31.26 29.94
CA PRO A 29 -0.44 -31.95 29.28
C PRO A 29 0.03 -33.32 28.81
N SER A 30 -0.68 -34.35 29.24
CA SER A 30 -0.51 -35.75 28.84
C SER A 30 -0.91 -35.91 27.37
N VAL A 31 0.04 -36.30 26.53
CA VAL A 31 -0.17 -36.71 25.16
C VAL A 31 -0.54 -38.17 25.13
N THR A 32 -1.76 -38.51 24.79
CA THR A 32 -2.20 -39.88 24.49
C THR A 32 -1.88 -40.20 23.02
N PRO A 33 -1.17 -41.30 22.70
CA PRO A 33 -0.89 -41.67 21.34
C PRO A 33 -2.12 -42.32 20.70
N MET A 34 -2.67 -41.73 19.66
CA MET A 34 -3.60 -42.40 18.79
C MET A 34 -2.84 -43.35 17.82
N LEU A 35 -3.30 -44.59 17.81
CA LEU A 35 -2.79 -45.66 16.95
C LEU A 35 -2.90 -45.34 15.45
N GLY A 36 -1.93 -45.87 14.72
CA GLY A 36 -1.67 -45.69 13.30
C GLY A 36 -2.83 -45.96 12.36
N ALA A 37 -2.84 -45.12 11.30
CA ALA A 37 -3.49 -45.43 10.04
C ALA A 37 -2.41 -45.81 9.02
N GLN A 38 -2.53 -46.98 8.47
CA GLN A 38 -1.61 -47.53 7.45
C GLN A 38 -1.65 -46.75 6.15
N ALA A 39 -0.49 -46.44 5.60
CA ALA A 39 -0.31 -45.89 4.27
C ALA A 39 -0.76 -46.93 3.21
N GLY A 40 -1.84 -46.62 2.52
CA GLY A 40 -2.27 -47.37 1.34
C GLY A 40 -1.36 -47.04 0.16
N LYS A 41 -0.71 -48.06 -0.40
CA LYS A 41 0.05 -48.00 -1.64
C LYS A 41 -0.89 -47.63 -2.81
N ALA A 42 -0.60 -46.57 -3.54
CA ALA A 42 -1.20 -46.28 -4.82
C ALA A 42 -0.75 -47.29 -5.85
N ALA A 43 -1.72 -47.88 -6.58
CA ALA A 43 -1.50 -48.78 -7.71
C ALA A 43 -1.08 -48.00 -8.96
N PRO A 44 -0.25 -48.56 -9.83
CA PRO A 44 0.15 -47.91 -11.08
C PRO A 44 -0.99 -47.92 -12.11
N PRO A 45 -1.04 -46.95 -13.04
CA PRO A 45 -2.06 -46.88 -14.07
C PRO A 45 -1.88 -48.04 -15.11
N PRO A 46 -2.98 -48.53 -15.72
CA PRO A 46 -2.90 -49.61 -16.70
C PRO A 46 -2.35 -49.10 -18.03
N ALA A 47 -1.63 -49.99 -18.69
CA ALA A 47 -1.00 -49.77 -19.99
C ALA A 47 -2.07 -49.59 -21.10
N ALA A 48 -1.79 -48.67 -22.02
CA ALA A 48 -2.60 -48.45 -23.22
C ALA A 48 -2.52 -49.62 -24.19
N THR A 49 -3.65 -50.23 -24.53
CA THR A 49 -3.79 -51.15 -25.65
C THR A 49 -4.22 -50.38 -26.90
N THR A 50 -3.39 -50.50 -27.94
CA THR A 50 -3.70 -50.08 -29.31
C THR A 50 -4.74 -50.99 -29.94
N ASN A 51 -5.76 -50.46 -30.60
CA ASN A 51 -6.38 -51.09 -31.76
C ASN A 51 -7.12 -50.07 -32.64
N PRO A 52 -7.02 -50.20 -33.97
CA PRO A 52 -7.53 -49.24 -34.94
C PRO A 52 -8.86 -49.62 -35.52
N GLN A 53 -9.77 -48.69 -35.79
CA GLN A 53 -10.61 -48.61 -36.98
C GLN A 53 -11.76 -47.60 -36.84
N GLY A 54 -11.81 -46.63 -37.74
CA GLY A 54 -12.91 -46.20 -38.58
C GLY A 54 -14.17 -45.57 -37.94
N GLY A 55 -14.39 -44.29 -38.22
CA GLY A 55 -15.71 -43.64 -38.01
C GLY A 55 -15.64 -42.12 -38.15
N SER A 56 -16.14 -41.62 -39.26
CA SER A 56 -16.35 -40.21 -39.59
C SER A 56 -17.24 -39.51 -38.57
N GLY A 57 -16.76 -38.43 -37.98
CA GLY A 57 -17.53 -37.53 -37.12
C GLY A 57 -16.85 -36.14 -37.05
N PHE A 58 -17.62 -35.11 -37.35
CA PHE A 58 -17.18 -33.73 -37.31
C PHE A 58 -16.61 -33.36 -35.93
N GLY A 59 -15.30 -33.27 -35.83
CA GLY A 59 -14.60 -32.84 -34.62
C GLY A 59 -14.15 -31.37 -34.74
N ALA A 60 -14.37 -30.60 -33.70
CA ALA A 60 -13.71 -29.29 -33.53
C ALA A 60 -12.19 -29.46 -33.61
N PRO A 61 -11.45 -28.49 -34.15
CA PRO A 61 -10.01 -28.59 -34.24
C PRO A 61 -9.39 -28.64 -32.84
N PRO A 62 -8.37 -29.47 -32.60
CA PRO A 62 -7.61 -29.45 -31.35
C PRO A 62 -6.83 -28.15 -31.26
N LEU A 63 -6.82 -27.54 -30.07
CA LEU A 63 -5.89 -26.51 -29.70
C LEU A 63 -4.50 -27.20 -29.58
N ASP A 64 -3.83 -27.31 -30.70
CA ASP A 64 -2.45 -27.76 -30.75
C ASP A 64 -1.58 -26.56 -30.40
N GLY A 65 -0.99 -26.59 -29.20
CA GLY A 65 0.05 -25.65 -28.76
C GLY A 65 1.35 -25.88 -29.52
N GLY A 66 1.29 -25.84 -30.84
CA GLY A 66 2.45 -25.75 -31.66
C GLY A 66 3.07 -24.37 -31.52
N VAL A 67 4.26 -24.28 -30.94
CA VAL A 67 5.15 -23.14 -31.10
C VAL A 67 5.29 -22.95 -32.62
N VAL A 68 4.56 -21.97 -33.16
CA VAL A 68 4.83 -21.51 -34.51
C VAL A 68 6.18 -20.80 -34.42
N MET A 69 7.24 -21.52 -34.76
CA MET A 69 8.52 -20.89 -35.07
C MET A 69 8.26 -20.03 -36.28
N VAL A 70 7.92 -18.75 -36.04
CA VAL A 70 7.90 -17.75 -37.11
C VAL A 70 9.36 -17.61 -37.51
N THR A 71 9.69 -18.14 -38.67
CA THR A 71 11.00 -17.96 -39.25
C THR A 71 11.19 -16.48 -39.52
N ASP A 72 12.17 -15.89 -38.86
CA ASP A 72 12.63 -14.54 -39.14
C ASP A 72 12.78 -14.38 -40.66
N PRO A 73 12.01 -13.49 -41.32
CA PRO A 73 12.13 -13.27 -42.75
C PRO A 73 13.51 -12.73 -43.18
N CYS A 74 14.34 -12.36 -42.21
CA CYS A 74 15.71 -11.88 -42.43
C CYS A 74 16.78 -12.91 -42.07
N ALA A 75 16.41 -14.14 -41.63
CA ALA A 75 17.35 -15.18 -41.22
C ALA A 75 18.36 -15.62 -42.31
N ASP A 76 18.06 -15.36 -43.56
CA ASP A 76 18.90 -15.67 -44.72
C ASP A 76 19.81 -14.50 -45.15
N GLY A 77 19.93 -13.42 -44.40
CA GLY A 77 20.83 -12.29 -44.71
C GLY A 77 20.37 -11.40 -45.85
N GLY A 78 19.06 -11.46 -46.23
CA GLY A 78 18.50 -10.69 -47.35
C GLY A 78 18.02 -9.29 -47.00
N CYS A 79 17.90 -8.94 -45.70
CA CYS A 79 17.42 -7.61 -45.27
C CYS A 79 18.63 -6.66 -45.13
N THR A 80 18.74 -5.69 -46.03
CA THR A 80 19.81 -4.67 -46.05
C THR A 80 19.40 -3.36 -45.35
N GLU A 81 18.12 -3.18 -45.02
CA GLU A 81 17.58 -2.03 -44.31
C GLU A 81 16.90 -2.48 -43.01
N PRO A 82 16.99 -1.68 -41.94
CA PRO A 82 16.27 -1.96 -40.70
C PRO A 82 14.75 -2.10 -40.96
N ASP A 83 14.13 -3.16 -40.46
CA ASP A 83 12.67 -3.28 -40.56
C ASP A 83 12.02 -2.21 -39.66
N THR A 84 11.27 -1.31 -40.28
CA THR A 84 10.56 -0.21 -39.63
C THR A 84 9.06 -0.44 -39.57
N ARG A 85 8.57 -1.63 -39.92
CA ARG A 85 7.17 -2.01 -39.78
C ARG A 85 6.88 -2.31 -38.32
N VAL A 86 5.62 -2.22 -37.95
CA VAL A 86 5.05 -2.58 -36.65
C VAL A 86 3.92 -3.58 -36.90
N PRO A 87 4.23 -4.85 -37.24
CA PRO A 87 3.22 -5.80 -37.69
C PRO A 87 2.16 -6.15 -36.65
N ASP A 88 2.51 -6.14 -35.35
CA ASP A 88 1.59 -6.48 -34.26
C ASP A 88 0.95 -5.24 -33.59
N ASN A 89 1.34 -4.02 -34.03
CA ASN A 89 0.83 -2.72 -33.58
C ASN A 89 1.06 -2.43 -32.08
N ASP A 90 2.15 -2.89 -31.50
CA ASP A 90 2.53 -2.59 -30.12
C ASP A 90 3.25 -1.25 -29.95
N GLY A 91 3.66 -0.62 -31.07
CA GLY A 91 4.33 0.68 -31.11
C GLY A 91 5.86 0.62 -31.19
N PHE A 92 6.44 -0.57 -31.34
CA PHE A 92 7.86 -0.81 -31.56
C PHE A 92 8.12 -1.45 -32.93
N THR A 93 9.35 -1.36 -33.37
CA THR A 93 9.85 -2.01 -34.59
C THR A 93 11.08 -2.83 -34.25
N VAL A 94 11.43 -3.79 -35.10
CA VAL A 94 12.71 -4.52 -34.97
C VAL A 94 13.90 -3.54 -34.89
N ALA A 95 13.85 -2.43 -35.61
CA ALA A 95 14.88 -1.39 -35.57
C ALA A 95 14.94 -0.63 -34.23
N GLU A 96 13.86 -0.60 -33.46
CA GLU A 96 13.77 -0.02 -32.12
C GLU A 96 14.09 -1.04 -31.02
N GLY A 97 14.39 -2.29 -31.40
CA GLY A 97 14.80 -3.36 -30.48
C GLY A 97 13.69 -4.34 -30.12
N ASP A 98 12.56 -4.34 -30.86
CA ASP A 98 11.55 -5.36 -30.74
C ASP A 98 12.14 -6.71 -31.13
N CYS A 99 12.11 -7.66 -30.20
CA CYS A 99 12.65 -9.00 -30.38
C CYS A 99 11.61 -10.02 -30.88
N ASN A 100 10.33 -9.62 -30.94
CA ASN A 100 9.26 -10.45 -31.47
C ASN A 100 8.13 -9.64 -32.11
N ASP A 101 8.34 -9.14 -33.31
CA ASP A 101 7.48 -8.30 -34.17
C ASP A 101 6.08 -8.91 -34.50
N PHE A 102 5.74 -10.04 -33.86
CA PHE A 102 4.43 -10.72 -33.99
C PHE A 102 3.75 -11.00 -32.64
N ALA A 103 4.33 -10.53 -31.54
CA ALA A 103 3.82 -10.73 -30.20
C ALA A 103 3.66 -9.39 -29.43
N PRO A 104 2.47 -8.75 -29.50
CA PRO A 104 2.27 -7.38 -29.01
C PRO A 104 2.42 -7.19 -27.48
N LEU A 105 2.82 -8.22 -26.75
CA LEU A 105 3.14 -8.15 -25.32
C LEU A 105 4.64 -8.31 -25.05
N VAL A 106 5.46 -8.49 -26.12
CA VAL A 106 6.91 -8.67 -26.06
C VAL A 106 7.57 -7.58 -26.89
N ASN A 107 8.05 -6.53 -26.23
CA ASN A 107 8.67 -5.36 -26.85
C ASN A 107 9.46 -4.56 -25.80
N PRO A 108 10.37 -3.65 -26.18
CA PRO A 108 11.20 -2.91 -25.23
C PRO A 108 10.47 -2.05 -24.20
N GLY A 109 9.16 -1.87 -24.32
CA GLY A 109 8.32 -1.14 -23.36
C GLY A 109 7.52 -2.03 -22.42
N ALA A 110 7.62 -3.36 -22.56
CA ALA A 110 6.88 -4.31 -21.73
C ALA A 110 7.48 -4.42 -20.32
N TYR A 111 6.68 -4.92 -19.39
CA TYR A 111 7.13 -5.40 -18.08
C TYR A 111 7.60 -6.84 -18.26
N ASP A 112 8.84 -7.11 -17.91
CA ASP A 112 9.41 -8.44 -17.98
C ASP A 112 8.98 -9.26 -16.74
N ILE A 113 8.31 -10.39 -16.98
CA ILE A 113 7.70 -11.23 -15.92
C ILE A 113 8.79 -12.12 -15.33
N PRO A 114 9.14 -11.95 -14.05
CA PRO A 114 10.27 -12.66 -13.50
C PRO A 114 10.13 -14.20 -13.56
N ASN A 115 11.18 -14.86 -14.05
CA ASN A 115 11.36 -16.33 -14.06
C ASN A 115 10.29 -17.10 -14.85
N ASN A 116 9.70 -16.53 -15.88
CA ASN A 116 8.75 -17.22 -16.75
C ASN A 116 9.38 -17.86 -17.99
N GLY A 117 10.65 -17.58 -18.27
CA GLY A 117 11.43 -18.09 -19.40
C GLY A 117 11.24 -17.31 -20.69
N ILE A 118 10.58 -16.14 -20.64
CA ILE A 118 10.40 -15.20 -21.75
C ILE A 118 11.12 -13.91 -21.38
N ASP A 119 11.67 -13.23 -22.36
CA ASP A 119 12.26 -11.90 -22.28
C ASP A 119 11.24 -10.94 -22.90
N GLU A 120 10.29 -10.44 -22.06
CA GLU A 120 9.23 -9.58 -22.57
C GLU A 120 9.71 -8.16 -22.90
N ASP A 121 10.75 -7.65 -22.24
CA ASP A 121 11.23 -6.29 -22.46
C ASP A 121 12.42 -6.21 -23.43
N CYS A 122 12.79 -7.33 -24.05
CA CYS A 122 13.81 -7.45 -25.06
C CYS A 122 15.19 -6.91 -24.62
N ASP A 123 15.54 -7.07 -23.35
CA ASP A 123 16.86 -6.67 -22.82
C ASP A 123 17.92 -7.78 -22.98
N GLY A 124 17.52 -8.98 -23.38
CA GLY A 124 18.35 -10.17 -23.61
C GLY A 124 18.34 -11.17 -22.46
N MET A 125 17.52 -10.95 -21.42
CA MET A 125 17.43 -11.82 -20.25
C MET A 125 16.00 -11.86 -19.72
N ASP A 126 15.53 -13.02 -19.30
CA ASP A 126 14.32 -13.17 -18.46
C ASP A 126 14.60 -12.56 -17.07
N ALA A 127 13.79 -11.63 -16.62
CA ALA A 127 13.92 -10.96 -15.34
C ALA A 127 13.99 -11.98 -14.18
N LYS A 128 14.59 -11.56 -13.08
CA LYS A 128 14.63 -12.34 -11.85
C LYS A 128 13.81 -11.65 -10.78
N SER A 129 13.19 -12.45 -9.91
CA SER A 129 12.53 -11.95 -8.70
C SER A 129 13.57 -11.43 -7.72
N GLU A 130 14.08 -10.24 -7.96
CA GLU A 130 15.02 -9.56 -7.09
C GLU A 130 14.33 -8.33 -6.48
N SER A 131 14.50 -8.15 -5.16
CA SER A 131 14.06 -6.93 -4.48
C SER A 131 14.99 -5.78 -4.85
N CYS A 132 14.44 -4.59 -5.13
CA CYS A 132 15.24 -3.40 -5.39
C CYS A 132 15.30 -2.44 -4.19
N ASP A 133 14.81 -2.85 -3.04
CA ASP A 133 14.61 -2.05 -1.82
C ASP A 133 15.44 -2.52 -0.61
N ASP A 134 16.17 -3.62 -0.72
CA ASP A 134 16.86 -4.30 0.38
C ASP A 134 17.98 -3.48 1.06
N SER A 135 18.50 -2.48 0.40
CA SER A 135 19.54 -1.58 0.92
C SER A 135 19.07 -0.17 1.25
N LEU A 136 17.76 0.10 1.21
CA LEU A 136 17.24 1.46 1.43
C LEU A 136 17.30 1.87 2.89
N GLU A 137 17.75 3.10 3.13
CA GLU A 137 17.84 3.69 4.45
C GLU A 137 16.47 4.20 4.91
N LEU A 138 16.17 4.08 6.22
CA LEU A 138 14.90 4.47 6.83
C LEU A 138 14.55 5.95 6.59
N ALA A 139 15.53 6.83 6.61
CA ALA A 139 15.35 8.28 6.45
C ALA A 139 15.87 8.79 5.09
N ALA A 140 15.80 7.98 4.04
CA ALA A 140 16.25 8.38 2.71
C ALA A 140 15.48 9.61 2.23
N ALA A 141 16.20 10.69 1.96
CA ALA A 141 15.59 11.95 1.50
C ALA A 141 15.22 11.92 -0.01
N ASP A 142 15.85 11.05 -0.78
CA ASP A 142 15.61 10.93 -2.23
C ASP A 142 14.25 10.27 -2.50
N PRO A 143 13.29 10.96 -3.14
CA PRO A 143 11.98 10.42 -3.43
C PRO A 143 12.02 9.22 -4.41
N LEU A 144 13.08 9.05 -5.19
CA LEU A 144 13.26 7.84 -6.00
C LEU A 144 13.47 6.60 -5.14
N MET A 145 14.09 6.74 -3.95
CA MET A 145 14.20 5.62 -3.02
C MET A 145 12.84 5.23 -2.43
N ALA A 146 11.96 6.21 -2.20
CA ALA A 146 10.58 5.94 -1.79
C ALA A 146 9.77 5.21 -2.89
N ALA A 147 9.97 5.57 -4.16
CA ALA A 147 9.36 4.85 -5.28
C ALA A 147 9.87 3.38 -5.35
N ARG A 148 11.15 3.14 -5.08
CA ARG A 148 11.72 1.79 -5.04
C ARG A 148 11.21 0.96 -3.85
N ALA A 149 10.91 1.60 -2.72
CA ALA A 149 10.33 0.93 -1.54
C ALA A 149 8.92 0.41 -1.76
N ILE A 150 8.29 0.75 -2.87
CA ILE A 150 6.96 0.28 -3.30
C ILE A 150 7.03 -0.47 -4.65
N GLU A 151 8.21 -1.05 -5.01
CA GLU A 151 8.50 -1.87 -6.21
C GLU A 151 8.53 -1.11 -7.54
N LEU A 152 8.53 0.21 -7.56
CA LEU A 152 8.78 0.98 -8.79
C LEU A 152 10.30 1.11 -9.02
N CYS A 153 10.93 0.01 -9.41
CA CYS A 153 12.38 -0.16 -9.47
C CYS A 153 13.01 0.40 -10.74
N GLN A 154 12.32 0.31 -11.86
CA GLN A 154 12.84 0.71 -13.15
C GLN A 154 12.74 2.22 -13.35
N VAL A 155 13.81 2.83 -13.86
CA VAL A 155 13.85 4.26 -14.18
C VAL A 155 13.70 4.45 -15.69
N SER A 156 12.97 5.48 -16.09
CA SER A 156 12.73 5.86 -17.48
C SER A 156 13.00 7.35 -17.70
N SER A 157 12.62 7.87 -18.86
CA SER A 157 12.69 9.29 -19.18
C SER A 157 11.51 9.74 -20.03
N GLU A 158 11.30 11.05 -20.14
CA GLU A 158 10.23 11.62 -20.99
C GLU A 158 10.33 11.17 -22.45
N SER A 159 11.53 11.02 -22.98
CA SER A 159 11.80 10.63 -24.36
C SER A 159 11.86 9.12 -24.60
N SER A 160 11.91 8.33 -23.55
CA SER A 160 11.97 6.87 -23.66
C SER A 160 10.56 6.31 -23.89
N LYS A 161 10.47 5.22 -24.63
CA LYS A 161 9.26 4.39 -24.74
C LYS A 161 9.25 3.26 -23.68
N ARG A 162 10.40 2.96 -23.04
CA ARG A 162 10.51 1.95 -21.98
C ARG A 162 9.72 2.38 -20.77
N TRP A 163 9.05 1.45 -20.09
CA TRP A 163 8.34 1.72 -18.86
C TRP A 163 9.31 2.13 -17.73
N GLY A 164 8.77 2.69 -16.63
CA GLY A 164 9.54 3.03 -15.44
C GLY A 164 9.27 4.43 -14.91
N VAL A 165 9.89 4.75 -13.78
CA VAL A 165 9.80 6.03 -13.10
C VAL A 165 10.53 7.10 -13.90
N ILE A 166 9.82 8.14 -14.32
CA ILE A 166 10.36 9.30 -15.03
C ILE A 166 10.88 10.32 -14.03
N SER A 167 10.12 10.57 -12.96
CA SER A 167 10.51 11.47 -11.88
C SER A 167 9.77 11.12 -10.59
N ALA A 168 10.36 11.46 -9.47
CA ALA A 168 9.72 11.45 -8.17
C ALA A 168 10.06 12.71 -7.40
N ARG A 169 9.14 13.20 -6.55
CA ARG A 169 9.37 14.37 -5.69
C ARG A 169 8.50 14.31 -4.44
N TRP A 170 8.99 14.89 -3.38
CA TRP A 170 8.18 15.24 -2.22
C TRP A 170 7.39 16.52 -2.50
N THR A 171 6.13 16.57 -2.08
CA THR A 171 5.24 17.71 -2.30
C THR A 171 4.12 17.73 -1.27
N THR A 172 3.17 18.64 -1.42
CA THR A 172 1.90 18.71 -0.68
C THR A 172 0.76 18.03 -1.45
N PRO A 173 -0.42 17.79 -0.83
CA PRO A 173 -1.54 17.11 -1.47
C PRO A 173 -2.04 17.77 -2.77
N ASP A 174 -1.96 19.10 -2.89
CA ASP A 174 -2.27 19.85 -4.13
C ASP A 174 -1.22 19.65 -5.25
N GLY A 175 -0.03 19.16 -4.89
CA GLY A 175 1.09 18.96 -5.81
C GLY A 175 1.91 20.21 -6.11
N ALA A 176 1.68 21.32 -5.42
CA ALA A 176 2.32 22.60 -5.71
C ALA A 176 3.29 23.07 -4.61
N GLY A 177 3.05 22.64 -3.36
CA GLY A 177 3.84 23.06 -2.21
C GLY A 177 5.06 22.19 -1.93
N GLU A 178 5.75 22.50 -0.85
CA GLU A 178 6.82 21.70 -0.28
C GLU A 178 6.36 21.11 1.06
N PRO A 179 6.73 19.86 1.40
CA PRO A 179 6.36 19.23 2.67
C PRO A 179 6.96 19.96 3.86
N GLY A 180 6.38 19.73 5.05
CA GLY A 180 6.82 20.39 6.29
C GLY A 180 8.19 19.91 6.75
N ASP A 181 8.36 18.62 7.00
CA ASP A 181 9.57 18.06 7.59
C ASP A 181 9.91 16.68 7.00
N PRO A 182 11.22 16.34 6.87
CA PRO A 182 11.66 15.02 6.44
C PRO A 182 11.26 13.85 7.37
N GLN A 183 10.84 14.12 8.61
CA GLN A 183 10.36 13.07 9.51
C GLN A 183 8.96 12.57 9.16
N MET A 184 8.22 13.35 8.37
CA MET A 184 6.88 12.99 7.89
C MET A 184 6.86 11.84 6.88
N HIS A 185 8.02 11.39 6.41
CA HIS A 185 8.14 10.21 5.55
C HIS A 185 9.18 9.22 6.04
N GLY A 186 9.06 7.96 5.64
CA GLY A 186 10.02 6.92 5.97
C GLY A 186 9.96 5.72 5.03
N ILE A 187 11.10 5.04 4.90
CA ILE A 187 11.23 3.75 4.22
C ILE A 187 11.46 2.70 5.30
N LEU A 188 10.38 2.02 5.69
CA LEU A 188 10.36 1.21 6.91
C LEU A 188 10.55 -0.28 6.61
N PRO A 189 11.23 -1.04 7.51
CA PRO A 189 11.27 -2.50 7.43
C PRO A 189 9.97 -3.16 7.93
N GLY A 190 8.99 -2.36 8.34
CA GLY A 190 7.69 -2.75 8.86
C GLY A 190 7.14 -1.70 9.82
N PHE A 191 5.86 -1.80 10.14
CA PHE A 191 5.14 -0.89 11.02
C PHE A 191 4.38 -1.67 12.09
N GLY A 192 4.93 -1.73 13.30
CA GLY A 192 4.50 -2.68 14.33
C GLY A 192 4.79 -4.14 13.95
N SER A 193 4.13 -5.08 14.62
CA SER A 193 4.33 -6.51 14.37
C SER A 193 3.40 -7.11 13.31
N ALA A 194 2.31 -6.42 12.98
CA ALA A 194 1.27 -6.92 12.08
C ALA A 194 1.38 -6.36 10.65
N PHE A 195 2.18 -5.31 10.43
CA PHE A 195 2.29 -4.62 9.15
C PHE A 195 3.73 -4.71 8.64
N GLY A 196 4.15 -5.90 8.25
CA GLY A 196 5.39 -6.12 7.50
C GLY A 196 5.25 -5.74 6.03
N PRO A 197 6.37 -5.61 5.29
CA PRO A 197 6.34 -5.42 3.85
C PRO A 197 5.50 -6.50 3.15
N ARG A 198 4.73 -6.07 2.16
CA ARG A 198 3.88 -6.93 1.32
C ARG A 198 4.66 -7.50 0.14
N ALA A 199 5.69 -6.75 -0.30
CA ALA A 199 6.69 -7.19 -1.24
C ALA A 199 8.05 -6.65 -0.80
N GLY A 200 9.14 -7.19 -1.33
CA GLY A 200 10.49 -6.74 -0.96
C GLY A 200 10.79 -6.82 0.54
N GLN A 201 11.52 -5.84 1.04
CA GLN A 201 11.97 -5.73 2.43
C GLN A 201 11.63 -4.38 3.08
N ARG A 202 11.03 -3.47 2.36
CA ARG A 202 10.68 -2.13 2.78
C ARG A 202 9.25 -1.80 2.37
N LEU A 203 8.71 -0.78 3.03
CA LEU A 203 7.47 -0.12 2.67
C LEU A 203 7.63 1.39 2.83
N LEU A 204 6.85 2.17 2.11
CA LEU A 204 6.76 3.61 2.28
C LEU A 204 5.80 3.93 3.42
N ALA A 205 6.20 4.85 4.32
CA ALA A 205 5.32 5.49 5.29
C ALA A 205 5.25 6.99 5.04
N LEU A 206 4.05 7.55 5.12
CA LEU A 206 3.74 8.99 5.10
C LEU A 206 2.91 9.29 6.34
N SER A 207 3.16 10.41 7.02
CA SER A 207 2.47 10.77 8.26
C SER A 207 2.23 12.29 8.33
N SER A 208 1.14 12.70 8.92
CA SER A 208 0.97 14.10 9.36
C SER A 208 1.86 14.40 10.56
N GLY A 209 2.21 13.39 11.36
CA GLY A 209 3.24 13.44 12.38
C GLY A 209 4.57 12.78 11.94
N VAL A 210 5.16 11.98 12.81
CA VAL A 210 6.42 11.27 12.55
C VAL A 210 6.17 9.88 11.95
N ALA A 211 6.66 9.65 10.73
CA ALA A 211 6.51 8.40 9.99
C ALA A 211 7.46 7.30 10.52
N ARG A 212 7.33 6.91 11.79
CA ARG A 212 8.16 5.88 12.45
C ARG A 212 7.32 5.05 13.41
N ALA A 213 7.68 3.78 13.55
CA ALA A 213 7.12 2.92 14.59
C ALA A 213 8.01 2.89 15.86
N PRO A 214 7.48 2.53 17.02
CA PRO A 214 8.26 2.31 18.23
C PRO A 214 9.49 1.45 17.99
N GLY A 215 10.65 1.90 18.51
CA GLY A 215 11.93 1.23 18.33
C GLY A 215 12.69 1.59 17.05
N GLN A 216 12.11 2.30 16.13
CA GLN A 216 12.81 2.86 14.96
C GLN A 216 13.48 4.19 15.30
N THR A 217 14.61 4.48 14.65
CA THR A 217 15.33 5.76 14.87
C THR A 217 14.46 6.94 14.46
N GLY A 218 14.32 7.91 15.34
CA GLY A 218 13.49 9.10 15.13
C GLY A 218 12.04 8.94 15.57
N TYR A 219 11.61 7.80 16.07
CA TYR A 219 10.28 7.66 16.67
C TYR A 219 10.10 8.61 17.85
N THR A 220 8.98 9.29 17.90
CA THR A 220 8.49 10.02 19.06
C THR A 220 7.23 9.33 19.59
N ARG A 221 6.92 9.50 20.85
CA ARG A 221 5.67 9.03 21.47
C ARG A 221 4.60 10.13 21.49
N ASP A 222 4.95 11.30 21.00
CA ASP A 222 3.99 12.37 20.78
C ASP A 222 3.12 12.00 19.59
N CYS A 223 1.83 12.02 19.77
CA CYS A 223 0.83 11.73 18.74
C CYS A 223 0.15 13.01 18.24
N SER A 224 0.84 14.12 18.36
CA SER A 224 0.40 15.46 17.97
C SER A 224 1.61 16.31 17.59
N ASP A 225 2.48 15.74 16.75
CA ASP A 225 3.61 16.45 16.18
C ASP A 225 3.08 17.46 15.13
N SER A 226 3.64 18.68 15.09
CA SER A 226 3.21 19.71 14.14
C SER A 226 4.34 20.11 13.20
N PHE A 227 4.09 19.96 11.91
CA PHE A 227 5.04 20.21 10.82
C PHE A 227 4.45 21.17 9.78
N PRO A 228 4.51 22.50 10.01
CA PRO A 228 3.85 23.46 9.15
C PRO A 228 4.29 23.34 7.68
N VAL A 229 3.31 23.25 6.78
CA VAL A 229 3.50 23.17 5.35
C VAL A 229 3.52 24.53 4.67
N LYS A 230 4.07 24.61 3.45
CA LYS A 230 4.14 25.88 2.70
C LYS A 230 2.90 26.17 1.85
N SER A 231 2.05 25.18 1.61
CA SER A 231 0.77 25.31 0.91
C SER A 231 -0.33 24.63 1.73
N ASN A 232 -1.43 25.33 1.88
CA ASN A 232 -2.61 24.84 2.59
C ASN A 232 -3.77 24.59 1.62
N ASP A 233 -3.47 24.42 0.33
CA ASP A 233 -4.50 24.19 -0.68
C ASP A 233 -4.88 22.69 -0.72
N LEU A 234 -6.18 22.44 -0.71
CA LEU A 234 -6.74 21.11 -0.93
C LEU A 234 -6.47 20.63 -2.37
N PRO A 235 -6.40 19.31 -2.60
CA PRO A 235 -6.41 18.78 -3.94
C PRO A 235 -7.58 19.33 -4.76
N MET A 236 -7.32 19.71 -6.01
CA MET A 236 -8.35 20.28 -6.88
C MET A 236 -9.51 19.30 -7.11
N GLY A 237 -10.72 19.72 -6.74
CA GLY A 237 -11.92 18.87 -6.84
C GLY A 237 -12.22 18.02 -5.60
N PHE A 238 -11.41 18.11 -4.54
CA PHE A 238 -11.68 17.45 -3.29
C PHE A 238 -12.83 18.14 -2.55
N GLU A 239 -13.84 17.37 -2.13
CA GLU A 239 -15.05 17.92 -1.53
C GLU A 239 -14.98 18.03 0.01
N GLY A 240 -14.03 17.35 0.65
CA GLY A 240 -13.81 17.40 2.11
C GLY A 240 -14.98 16.87 2.94
N THR A 241 -15.88 16.08 2.35
CA THR A 241 -17.05 15.53 3.02
C THR A 241 -17.03 14.01 3.00
N SER A 242 -17.70 13.41 3.98
CA SER A 242 -17.96 11.97 4.00
C SER A 242 -19.47 11.72 4.05
N SER A 243 -20.01 11.05 3.05
CA SER A 243 -21.42 10.65 3.01
C SER A 243 -21.80 9.70 4.16
N SER A 244 -20.80 9.10 4.80
CA SER A 244 -21.00 8.20 5.93
C SER A 244 -21.19 8.92 7.27
N CYS A 245 -20.97 10.24 7.31
CA CYS A 245 -21.27 11.12 8.45
C CYS A 245 -22.29 12.18 8.03
N LYS A 246 -23.08 12.63 8.98
CA LYS A 246 -24.05 13.73 8.77
C LYS A 246 -23.41 15.09 9.07
N LEU A 247 -22.14 15.27 8.73
CA LEU A 247 -21.47 16.56 8.86
C LEU A 247 -22.04 17.52 7.81
N GLU A 248 -22.40 18.71 8.26
CA GLU A 248 -22.88 19.77 7.37
C GLU A 248 -21.73 20.61 6.80
N ASP A 249 -20.59 20.61 7.47
CA ASP A 249 -19.44 21.43 7.10
C ASP A 249 -18.36 20.57 6.42
N ALA A 250 -17.97 20.98 5.21
CA ALA A 250 -16.81 20.39 4.53
C ALA A 250 -15.52 20.82 5.24
N VAL A 251 -14.58 19.89 5.35
CA VAL A 251 -13.22 20.20 5.77
C VAL A 251 -12.55 21.04 4.69
N THR A 252 -11.93 22.16 5.08
CA THR A 252 -11.35 23.15 4.16
C THR A 252 -9.89 23.47 4.46
N THR A 253 -9.29 22.85 5.48
CA THR A 253 -7.91 23.10 5.90
C THR A 253 -7.03 21.89 5.60
N VAL A 254 -5.77 22.17 5.29
CA VAL A 254 -4.69 21.21 5.15
C VAL A 254 -3.62 21.62 6.13
N GLU A 255 -3.38 20.78 7.12
CA GLU A 255 -2.34 20.95 8.12
C GLU A 255 -1.39 19.73 8.03
N ASP A 256 -0.15 19.92 8.44
CA ASP A 256 0.83 18.85 8.60
C ASP A 256 0.83 17.83 7.44
N ALA A 257 1.00 18.33 6.21
CA ALA A 257 0.76 17.58 5.00
C ALA A 257 2.06 17.15 4.30
N ILE A 258 2.03 15.94 3.74
CA ILE A 258 3.07 15.41 2.87
C ILE A 258 2.49 14.58 1.74
N ALA A 259 3.15 14.59 0.60
CA ALA A 259 2.89 13.69 -0.50
C ALA A 259 4.17 13.21 -1.19
N LEU A 260 4.16 11.95 -1.64
CA LEU A 260 5.09 11.45 -2.66
C LEU A 260 4.38 11.51 -4.01
N GLU A 261 4.93 12.28 -4.94
CA GLU A 261 4.48 12.29 -6.34
C GLU A 261 5.48 11.54 -7.21
N VAL A 262 4.97 10.53 -7.94
CA VAL A 262 5.76 9.72 -8.87
C VAL A 262 5.14 9.81 -10.27
N LYS A 263 5.92 10.26 -11.23
CA LYS A 263 5.56 10.21 -12.65
C LYS A 263 6.14 8.94 -13.26
N VAL A 264 5.30 8.08 -13.77
CA VAL A 264 5.70 6.75 -14.25
C VAL A 264 5.09 6.47 -15.62
N ARG A 265 5.89 5.90 -16.52
CA ARG A 265 5.39 5.34 -17.78
C ARG A 265 4.97 3.91 -17.53
N MET A 266 3.71 3.60 -17.87
CA MET A 266 3.16 2.26 -17.74
C MET A 266 3.77 1.29 -18.74
N PRO A 267 3.92 0.01 -18.39
CA PRO A 267 4.33 -1.02 -19.34
C PRO A 267 3.32 -1.16 -20.50
N THR A 268 3.81 -1.49 -21.68
CA THR A 268 2.97 -1.69 -22.88
C THR A 268 2.11 -2.94 -22.79
N ASN A 269 2.51 -3.91 -21.98
CA ASN A 269 1.74 -5.13 -21.72
C ASN A 269 0.85 -5.06 -20.46
N ALA A 270 0.78 -3.89 -19.78
CA ALA A 270 -0.09 -3.69 -18.63
C ALA A 270 -1.49 -3.21 -19.03
N SER A 271 -2.51 -3.59 -18.23
CA SER A 271 -3.91 -3.17 -18.32
C SER A 271 -4.43 -2.49 -17.05
N ALA A 272 -3.79 -2.74 -15.91
CA ALA A 272 -4.08 -2.07 -14.65
C ALA A 272 -2.82 -1.93 -13.80
N LEU A 273 -2.90 -1.01 -12.84
CA LEU A 273 -1.97 -0.87 -11.72
C LEU A 273 -2.72 -1.14 -10.43
N SER A 274 -2.08 -1.85 -9.51
CA SER A 274 -2.57 -2.02 -8.15
C SER A 274 -1.45 -1.80 -7.14
N PHE A 275 -1.85 -1.43 -5.90
CA PHE A 275 -0.95 -1.30 -4.76
C PHE A 275 -1.69 -1.66 -3.47
N ASP A 276 -0.92 -1.96 -2.43
CA ASP A 276 -1.45 -2.20 -1.10
C ASP A 276 -1.16 -0.98 -0.21
N SER A 277 -2.11 -0.61 0.66
CA SER A 277 -1.97 0.50 1.62
C SER A 277 -2.69 0.20 2.92
N ALA A 278 -2.29 0.85 4.02
CA ALA A 278 -3.04 0.87 5.25
C ALA A 278 -2.98 2.27 5.87
N PHE A 279 -4.11 2.72 6.41
CA PHE A 279 -4.24 4.01 7.09
C PHE A 279 -4.37 3.79 8.58
N PHE A 280 -3.76 4.65 9.37
CA PHE A 280 -3.76 4.67 10.83
C PHE A 280 -4.12 6.08 11.30
N THR A 281 -4.83 6.19 12.42
CA THR A 281 -5.24 7.48 12.98
C THR A 281 -5.39 7.40 14.50
N ASP A 282 -4.93 8.43 15.20
CA ASP A 282 -5.16 8.62 16.63
C ASP A 282 -6.48 9.34 16.93
N GLU A 283 -7.19 9.85 15.93
CA GLU A 283 -8.49 10.50 16.07
C GLU A 283 -9.62 9.54 16.46
N TYR A 284 -9.44 8.25 16.27
CA TYR A 284 -10.45 7.26 16.66
C TYR A 284 -10.38 6.98 18.18
N PRO A 285 -11.52 6.91 18.89
CA PRO A 285 -12.88 7.12 18.43
C PRO A 285 -13.44 8.52 18.72
N ALA A 286 -12.62 9.42 19.26
CA ALA A 286 -13.09 10.68 19.84
C ALA A 286 -13.64 11.67 18.80
N TYR A 287 -13.04 11.65 17.60
CA TYR A 287 -13.32 12.64 16.55
C TYR A 287 -14.13 12.08 15.37
N ILE A 288 -14.71 10.88 15.52
CA ILE A 288 -15.61 10.30 14.52
C ILE A 288 -16.78 11.26 14.23
N CYS A 289 -16.99 11.56 12.94
CA CYS A 289 -18.03 12.48 12.46
C CYS A 289 -17.92 13.88 13.07
N THR A 290 -16.72 14.36 13.25
CA THR A 290 -16.41 15.77 13.60
C THR A 290 -15.73 16.47 12.42
N PRO A 291 -15.52 17.80 12.44
CA PRO A 291 -14.73 18.51 11.42
C PRO A 291 -13.24 18.16 11.42
N PHE A 292 -12.73 17.50 12.45
CA PHE A 292 -11.37 16.99 12.54
C PHE A 292 -11.35 15.62 11.85
N ASN A 293 -10.78 15.54 10.67
CA ASN A 293 -10.88 14.35 9.82
C ASN A 293 -9.68 14.27 8.87
N ASP A 294 -8.68 13.54 9.26
CA ASP A 294 -7.46 13.34 8.47
C ASP A 294 -7.72 12.45 7.28
N PHE A 295 -7.00 12.71 6.21
CA PHE A 295 -7.20 12.03 4.94
C PHE A 295 -5.94 11.38 4.41
N PHE A 296 -6.13 10.17 3.86
CA PHE A 296 -5.19 9.54 2.95
C PHE A 296 -5.81 9.43 1.57
N GLN A 297 -5.10 9.94 0.55
CA GLN A 297 -5.52 9.88 -0.85
C GLN A 297 -4.39 9.43 -1.75
N VAL A 298 -4.77 8.80 -2.86
CA VAL A 298 -3.86 8.56 -4.00
C VAL A 298 -4.49 9.13 -5.25
N ILE A 299 -3.99 10.29 -5.67
CA ILE A 299 -4.46 11.00 -6.85
C ILE A 299 -3.73 10.49 -8.08
N VAL A 300 -4.49 10.16 -9.11
CA VAL A 300 -3.98 9.63 -10.38
C VAL A 300 -4.32 10.60 -11.52
N GLN A 301 -3.32 11.03 -12.25
CA GLN A 301 -3.47 11.86 -13.42
C GLN A 301 -2.86 11.19 -14.66
N PRO A 302 -3.61 11.15 -15.80
CA PRO A 302 -4.98 11.64 -16.01
C PRO A 302 -5.99 10.90 -15.14
N THR A 303 -7.08 11.59 -14.76
CA THR A 303 -8.16 11.03 -13.93
C THR A 303 -8.74 9.76 -14.55
N ARG A 304 -8.98 8.76 -13.72
CA ARG A 304 -9.51 7.46 -14.14
C ARG A 304 -11.02 7.50 -14.34
N ALA A 305 -11.52 6.77 -15.34
CA ALA A 305 -12.95 6.60 -15.54
C ALA A 305 -13.63 6.02 -14.30
N GLY A 306 -14.74 6.62 -13.87
CA GLY A 306 -15.45 6.22 -12.64
C GLY A 306 -14.72 6.52 -11.34
N GLY A 307 -13.60 7.24 -11.37
CA GLY A 307 -12.92 7.79 -10.18
C GLY A 307 -13.62 9.05 -9.67
N THR A 308 -13.15 9.55 -8.53
CA THR A 308 -13.65 10.80 -7.94
C THR A 308 -13.20 12.02 -8.75
N PRO A 309 -13.91 13.18 -8.66
CA PRO A 309 -13.58 14.38 -9.43
C PRO A 309 -12.15 14.90 -9.20
N ASP A 310 -11.60 14.73 -8.02
CA ASP A 310 -10.23 15.09 -7.66
C ASP A 310 -9.16 14.13 -8.20
N GLY A 311 -9.59 12.99 -8.78
CA GLY A 311 -8.70 11.95 -9.31
C GLY A 311 -8.24 10.94 -8.26
N ASN A 312 -8.79 10.98 -7.03
CA ASN A 312 -8.49 9.98 -6.01
C ASN A 312 -8.98 8.58 -6.45
N VAL A 313 -8.16 7.56 -6.21
CA VAL A 313 -8.47 6.16 -6.51
C VAL A 313 -8.63 5.31 -5.26
N VAL A 314 -8.37 5.89 -4.06
CA VAL A 314 -8.48 5.21 -2.77
C VAL A 314 -9.70 5.72 -2.01
N PHE A 315 -10.79 4.98 -2.09
CA PHE A 315 -12.07 5.35 -1.48
C PHE A 315 -12.87 4.11 -1.07
N ASP A 316 -13.84 4.30 -0.20
CA ASP A 316 -14.73 3.23 0.21
C ASP A 316 -15.85 2.98 -0.85
N ARG A 317 -16.75 2.04 -0.58
CA ARG A 317 -17.84 1.70 -1.51
C ARG A 317 -18.82 2.84 -1.79
N ASP A 318 -18.84 3.85 -0.95
CA ASP A 318 -19.73 5.02 -1.01
C ASP A 318 -18.98 6.25 -1.57
N ASP A 319 -17.80 6.03 -2.19
CA ASP A 319 -16.89 6.98 -2.81
C ASP A 319 -16.28 8.02 -1.82
N ASN A 320 -16.29 7.72 -0.51
CA ASN A 320 -15.61 8.55 0.49
C ASN A 320 -14.10 8.29 0.50
N ALA A 321 -13.30 9.34 0.56
CA ALA A 321 -11.85 9.23 0.76
C ALA A 321 -11.52 8.48 2.06
N VAL A 322 -10.38 7.81 2.10
CA VAL A 322 -9.91 7.13 3.32
C VAL A 322 -9.60 8.18 4.39
N SER A 323 -10.25 8.04 5.53
CA SER A 323 -10.17 8.93 6.67
C SER A 323 -10.73 8.24 7.92
N VAL A 324 -10.70 8.89 9.08
CA VAL A 324 -11.35 8.38 10.29
C VAL A 324 -12.86 8.21 10.10
N ASN A 325 -13.47 8.95 9.19
CA ASN A 325 -14.91 8.98 8.94
C ASN A 325 -15.39 7.97 7.89
N ASN A 326 -14.51 7.17 7.26
CA ASN A 326 -14.92 6.18 6.25
C ASN A 326 -15.39 4.85 6.86
N SER A 327 -15.82 3.93 5.99
CA SER A 327 -16.31 2.60 6.37
C SER A 327 -15.23 1.51 6.43
N LEU A 328 -13.96 1.85 6.18
CA LEU A 328 -12.88 0.87 6.00
C LEU A 328 -12.09 0.56 7.28
N LEU A 329 -12.36 1.26 8.41
CA LEU A 329 -11.68 0.96 9.68
C LEU A 329 -12.04 -0.45 10.15
N GLY A 330 -11.05 -1.35 10.10
CA GLY A 330 -11.20 -2.75 10.48
C GLY A 330 -10.43 -3.15 11.73
N VAL A 331 -9.37 -2.41 12.06
CA VAL A 331 -8.49 -2.63 13.21
C VAL A 331 -8.77 -1.52 14.23
N CYS A 332 -9.54 -1.80 15.25
CA CYS A 332 -9.90 -0.85 16.30
C CYS A 332 -10.55 -1.55 17.50
N ALA A 333 -10.91 -0.81 18.54
CA ALA A 333 -11.81 -1.28 19.58
C ALA A 333 -13.26 -1.09 19.11
N PRO A 334 -14.08 -2.17 19.04
CA PRO A 334 -15.45 -2.04 18.54
C PRO A 334 -16.33 -1.19 19.46
N GLY A 335 -17.25 -0.45 18.88
CA GLY A 335 -18.18 0.41 19.62
C GLY A 335 -19.00 1.32 18.73
N ARG A 336 -19.92 2.06 19.36
CA ARG A 336 -20.68 3.11 18.72
C ARG A 336 -20.04 4.46 19.06
N HIS A 337 -19.65 5.20 18.04
CA HIS A 337 -19.00 6.49 18.17
C HIS A 337 -19.66 7.49 17.20
N GLY A 338 -20.07 8.64 17.73
CA GLY A 338 -20.91 9.54 16.98
C GLY A 338 -22.19 8.84 16.49
N ASP A 339 -22.48 8.96 15.21
CA ASP A 339 -23.64 8.32 14.57
C ASP A 339 -23.32 6.93 13.96
N LYS A 340 -22.09 6.43 14.10
CA LYS A 340 -21.59 5.21 13.44
C LYS A 340 -21.33 4.07 14.41
N ASP A 341 -21.58 2.84 13.94
CA ASP A 341 -21.21 1.61 14.61
C ASP A 341 -19.95 1.03 13.92
N PHE A 342 -18.90 0.80 14.70
CA PHE A 342 -17.65 0.19 14.25
C PHE A 342 -17.59 -1.25 14.73
N ALA A 343 -17.60 -2.18 13.79
CA ALA A 343 -17.52 -3.62 14.08
C ALA A 343 -16.08 -4.07 14.38
N CYS A 344 -15.08 -3.35 13.85
CA CYS A 344 -13.66 -3.66 14.02
C CYS A 344 -13.35 -5.16 13.82
N PRO A 345 -13.63 -5.73 12.65
CA PRO A 345 -13.59 -7.20 12.45
C PRO A 345 -12.22 -7.83 12.71
N MET A 346 -11.15 -7.05 12.61
CA MET A 346 -9.77 -7.52 12.89
C MET A 346 -9.37 -7.28 14.36
N GLY A 347 -10.22 -6.65 15.16
CA GLY A 347 -9.93 -6.32 16.56
C GLY A 347 -8.85 -5.26 16.71
N PHE A 348 -8.40 -5.05 17.95
CA PHE A 348 -7.41 -4.02 18.28
C PHE A 348 -5.95 -4.52 18.21
N GLN A 349 -5.76 -5.83 18.31
CA GLN A 349 -4.41 -6.43 18.46
C GLN A 349 -3.40 -6.04 17.37
N PRO A 350 -3.77 -5.91 16.08
CA PRO A 350 -2.80 -5.50 15.05
C PRO A 350 -2.20 -4.11 15.24
N LEU A 351 -2.85 -3.20 16.00
CA LEU A 351 -2.27 -1.89 16.30
C LEU A 351 -1.12 -1.96 17.30
N VAL A 352 -1.01 -3.02 18.11
CA VAL A 352 -0.01 -3.09 19.17
C VAL A 352 1.41 -3.00 18.60
N GLY A 353 2.14 -2.00 19.09
CA GLY A 353 3.51 -1.71 18.67
C GLY A 353 3.65 -0.86 17.41
N THR A 354 2.55 -0.30 16.90
CA THR A 354 2.60 0.71 15.82
C THR A 354 2.84 2.13 16.34
N GLY A 355 2.52 2.40 17.61
CA GLY A 355 2.43 3.72 18.20
C GLY A 355 1.00 4.23 18.31
N PHE A 356 0.11 3.81 17.41
CA PHE A 356 -1.33 4.12 17.40
C PHE A 356 -2.15 3.33 18.45
N ASP A 357 -1.51 2.50 19.26
CA ASP A 357 -2.12 1.77 20.37
C ASP A 357 -1.85 2.41 21.75
N ASP A 358 -1.02 3.43 21.82
CA ASP A 358 -0.50 4.02 23.07
C ASP A 358 -0.20 5.51 22.90
N CYS A 359 -1.16 6.26 22.35
CA CYS A 359 -1.04 7.72 22.26
C CYS A 359 -0.92 8.33 23.67
N ALA A 360 0.18 9.05 23.91
CA ALA A 360 0.45 9.70 25.20
C ALA A 360 -0.17 11.11 25.31
N PHE A 361 -1.16 11.42 24.49
CA PHE A 361 -1.80 12.73 24.48
C PHE A 361 -2.31 13.12 25.85
N SER A 362 -1.99 14.35 26.28
CA SER A 362 -2.40 14.85 27.59
C SER A 362 -3.91 15.10 27.62
N LEU A 363 -4.60 14.30 28.39
CA LEU A 363 -6.06 14.09 28.43
C LEU A 363 -6.90 15.26 28.92
N VAL A 364 -6.42 16.48 28.88
CA VAL A 364 -7.16 17.66 29.31
C VAL A 364 -7.28 18.64 28.15
N THR A 365 -8.30 18.49 27.35
CA THR A 365 -8.65 19.53 26.37
C THR A 365 -9.15 20.79 27.09
N PRO A 366 -8.98 21.98 26.53
CA PRO A 366 -9.57 23.22 27.05
C PRO A 366 -11.10 23.15 27.19
N SER A 367 -11.75 22.26 26.46
CA SER A 367 -13.21 22.00 26.50
C SER A 367 -13.63 21.05 27.63
N GLY A 368 -12.70 20.49 28.41
CA GLY A 368 -13.01 19.60 29.52
C GLY A 368 -13.33 18.15 29.11
N PHE A 369 -13.02 17.74 27.90
CA PHE A 369 -13.11 16.34 27.48
C PHE A 369 -12.12 15.52 28.29
N ILE A 370 -12.61 14.55 29.04
CA ILE A 370 -11.78 13.56 29.74
C ILE A 370 -11.80 12.31 28.85
N PHE A 371 -10.69 12.00 28.20
CA PHE A 371 -10.54 10.70 27.58
C PHE A 371 -10.64 9.61 28.65
N ASP A 372 -11.51 8.64 28.45
CA ASP A 372 -11.64 7.51 29.37
C ASP A 372 -10.36 6.66 29.27
N ARG A 373 -9.59 6.57 30.38
CA ARG A 373 -8.38 5.76 30.46
C ARG A 373 -8.62 4.27 30.20
N ASN A 374 -9.88 3.82 30.24
CA ASN A 374 -10.25 2.44 29.94
C ASN A 374 -10.61 2.23 28.45
N GLN A 375 -10.70 3.33 27.68
CA GLN A 375 -10.98 3.27 26.25
C GLN A 375 -9.65 3.09 25.50
N LYS A 376 -9.66 2.24 24.49
CA LYS A 376 -8.55 2.10 23.55
C LYS A 376 -8.74 3.10 22.42
N TYR A 377 -7.72 3.90 22.21
CA TYR A 377 -7.66 4.90 21.15
C TYR A 377 -6.84 4.37 20.00
N GLY A 378 -6.99 4.98 18.85
CA GLY A 378 -6.35 4.61 17.61
C GLY A 378 -7.10 3.55 16.82
N ALA A 379 -6.99 3.66 15.51
CA ALA A 379 -7.58 2.73 14.56
C ALA A 379 -6.72 2.60 13.30
N SER A 380 -7.00 1.54 12.54
CA SER A 380 -6.45 1.36 11.20
C SER A 380 -7.47 0.69 10.28
N THR A 381 -7.34 0.94 8.99
CA THR A 381 -8.08 0.17 7.98
C THR A 381 -7.64 -1.30 7.93
N GLY A 382 -6.44 -1.62 8.43
CA GLY A 382 -5.73 -2.80 8.00
C GLY A 382 -5.25 -2.64 6.55
N TRP A 383 -4.69 -3.69 5.97
CA TRP A 383 -4.26 -3.65 4.58
C TRP A 383 -5.45 -3.56 3.62
N LEU A 384 -5.37 -2.61 2.71
CA LEU A 384 -6.28 -2.40 1.59
C LEU A 384 -5.52 -2.69 0.29
N ASN A 385 -6.21 -3.26 -0.70
CA ASN A 385 -5.72 -3.31 -2.07
C ASN A 385 -6.54 -2.35 -2.93
N THR A 386 -5.85 -1.48 -3.65
CA THR A 386 -6.45 -0.57 -4.63
C THR A 386 -5.99 -0.96 -6.03
N GLU A 387 -6.92 -1.06 -6.97
CA GLU A 387 -6.67 -1.37 -8.37
C GLU A 387 -7.45 -0.42 -9.30
N PHE A 388 -6.80 0.04 -10.36
CA PHE A 388 -7.41 0.87 -11.40
C PHE A 388 -6.82 0.58 -12.77
N ALA A 389 -7.63 0.80 -13.82
CA ALA A 389 -7.20 0.60 -15.20
C ALA A 389 -6.15 1.61 -15.66
N VAL A 390 -5.21 1.14 -16.47
CA VAL A 390 -4.20 1.98 -17.15
C VAL A 390 -4.19 1.66 -18.65
N GLN A 391 -3.66 2.59 -19.46
CA GLN A 391 -3.42 2.34 -20.88
C GLN A 391 -1.97 1.91 -21.09
N PRO A 392 -1.72 0.99 -22.05
CA PRO A 392 -0.37 0.59 -22.44
C PRO A 392 0.51 1.79 -22.78
N GLY A 393 1.69 1.89 -22.16
CA GLY A 393 2.68 2.94 -22.45
C GLY A 393 2.29 4.35 -22.01
N GLU A 394 1.10 4.57 -21.42
CA GLU A 394 0.71 5.91 -20.93
C GLU A 394 1.63 6.40 -19.82
N VAL A 395 1.74 7.72 -19.70
CA VAL A 395 2.42 8.35 -18.58
C VAL A 395 1.38 8.75 -17.54
N VAL A 396 1.57 8.24 -16.32
CA VAL A 396 0.68 8.47 -15.19
C VAL A 396 1.45 9.20 -14.09
N THR A 397 0.83 10.16 -13.46
CA THR A 397 1.30 10.75 -12.21
C THR A 397 0.49 10.15 -11.07
N LEU A 398 1.17 9.52 -10.11
CA LEU A 398 0.62 9.00 -8.85
C LEU A 398 1.04 9.96 -7.74
N ARG A 399 0.11 10.42 -6.92
CA ARG A 399 0.41 11.22 -5.74
C ARG A 399 -0.22 10.60 -4.52
N PHE A 400 0.62 9.98 -3.69
CA PHE A 400 0.28 9.41 -2.39
C PHE A 400 0.35 10.53 -1.36
N SER A 401 -0.76 10.89 -0.71
CA SER A 401 -0.89 12.08 0.11
C SER A 401 -1.53 11.77 1.44
N ILE A 402 -1.06 12.42 2.52
CA ILE A 402 -1.69 12.42 3.84
C ILE A 402 -1.64 13.83 4.43
N TRP A 403 -2.65 14.19 5.22
CA TRP A 403 -2.71 15.46 5.93
C TRP A 403 -3.74 15.45 7.04
N ASP A 404 -3.55 16.31 8.03
CA ASP A 404 -4.54 16.62 9.06
C ASP A 404 -5.50 17.70 8.56
N SER A 405 -6.70 17.68 9.09
CA SER A 405 -7.75 18.66 8.77
C SER A 405 -8.42 19.19 10.02
N GLY A 406 -8.66 20.50 10.03
CA GLY A 406 -9.31 21.16 11.15
C GLY A 406 -8.35 21.74 12.18
N ASP A 407 -7.37 20.97 12.62
CA ASP A 407 -6.21 21.42 13.39
C ASP A 407 -5.01 20.52 13.05
N GLY A 408 -3.85 20.74 13.62
CA GLY A 408 -2.66 19.90 13.44
C GLY A 408 -2.44 19.07 14.71
N ALA A 409 -3.43 18.32 15.14
CA ALA A 409 -3.36 17.53 16.36
C ALA A 409 -3.97 16.14 16.18
N LEU A 410 -3.34 15.15 16.78
CA LEU A 410 -3.64 13.72 16.65
C LEU A 410 -3.30 13.16 15.27
N ASP A 411 -2.06 12.75 15.19
CA ASP A 411 -1.43 12.29 13.95
C ASP A 411 -2.15 11.12 13.26
N SER A 412 -2.08 11.15 11.94
CA SER A 412 -2.42 10.03 11.08
C SER A 412 -1.23 9.58 10.24
N LEU A 413 -1.24 8.29 9.84
CA LEU A 413 -0.16 7.70 9.06
C LEU A 413 -0.73 6.76 7.99
N ALA A 414 -0.13 6.76 6.81
CA ALA A 414 -0.38 5.78 5.78
C ALA A 414 0.90 5.02 5.45
N ILE A 415 0.78 3.71 5.29
CA ILE A 415 1.82 2.88 4.68
C ILE A 415 1.37 2.43 3.30
N VAL A 416 2.31 2.37 2.36
CA VAL A 416 2.09 1.96 0.98
C VAL A 416 3.16 0.97 0.58
N ASP A 417 2.76 -0.04 -0.20
CA ASP A 417 3.64 -1.11 -0.62
C ASP A 417 3.09 -1.87 -1.84
N HIS A 418 3.88 -2.75 -2.43
CA HIS A 418 3.45 -3.76 -3.38
C HIS A 418 2.71 -3.18 -4.60
N VAL A 419 3.31 -2.19 -5.26
CA VAL A 419 2.85 -1.74 -6.58
C VAL A 419 3.12 -2.84 -7.60
N ARG A 420 2.11 -3.20 -8.37
CA ARG A 420 2.19 -4.25 -9.39
C ARG A 420 1.31 -3.95 -10.59
N PHE A 421 1.65 -4.54 -11.71
CA PHE A 421 0.91 -4.42 -12.94
C PHE A 421 0.04 -5.67 -13.18
N ARG A 422 -1.21 -5.44 -13.60
CA ARG A 422 -2.02 -6.49 -14.22
C ARG A 422 -1.71 -6.51 -15.69
N LEU A 423 -1.36 -7.65 -16.24
CA LEU A 423 -1.04 -7.78 -17.66
C LEU A 423 -2.29 -7.88 -18.52
N ARG A 424 -2.15 -7.61 -19.82
CA ARG A 424 -3.26 -7.56 -20.78
C ARG A 424 -3.88 -8.91 -21.10
N ASP A 425 -3.17 -10.01 -20.89
CA ASP A 425 -3.66 -11.39 -21.01
C ASP A 425 -4.47 -11.87 -19.79
N ALA A 426 -4.39 -11.13 -18.66
CA ALA A 426 -5.20 -11.38 -17.48
C ALA A 426 -6.68 -10.94 -17.69
N PRO A 427 -7.61 -11.33 -16.79
CA PRO A 427 -8.97 -10.82 -16.82
C PRO A 427 -9.01 -9.28 -16.87
N PRO A 428 -10.03 -8.67 -17.51
CA PRO A 428 -10.09 -7.21 -17.66
C PRO A 428 -10.03 -6.50 -16.30
N PRO A 429 -9.40 -5.30 -16.26
CA PRO A 429 -9.35 -4.50 -15.05
C PRO A 429 -10.76 -4.01 -14.63
N PRO A 430 -10.90 -3.49 -13.40
CA PRO A 430 -12.17 -2.91 -12.95
C PRO A 430 -12.54 -1.70 -13.81
N GLU A 431 -13.85 -1.53 -14.09
CA GLU A 431 -14.37 -0.39 -14.86
C GLU A 431 -14.16 0.96 -14.15
N LYS A 432 -14.13 0.96 -12.82
CA LYS A 432 -13.77 2.09 -11.96
C LYS A 432 -12.70 1.67 -10.94
N PRO A 433 -11.91 2.62 -10.39
CA PRO A 433 -11.00 2.31 -9.29
C PRO A 433 -11.70 1.56 -8.16
N LYS A 434 -11.02 0.62 -7.56
CA LYS A 434 -11.61 -0.25 -6.54
C LYS A 434 -10.63 -0.45 -5.39
N THR A 435 -11.09 -0.11 -4.19
CA THR A 435 -10.36 -0.35 -2.94
C THR A 435 -11.09 -1.39 -2.11
N MET A 436 -10.37 -2.41 -1.64
CA MET A 436 -10.94 -3.50 -0.85
C MET A 436 -10.01 -3.88 0.30
N PRO A 437 -10.56 -4.20 1.49
CA PRO A 437 -9.79 -4.81 2.55
C PRO A 437 -9.17 -6.13 2.11
N ILE A 438 -7.90 -6.32 2.48
CA ILE A 438 -7.21 -7.61 2.37
C ILE A 438 -7.50 -8.36 3.66
N GLY A 439 -8.03 -9.57 3.55
CA GLY A 439 -8.29 -10.42 4.71
C GLY A 439 -7.02 -10.70 5.53
N PRO A 440 -7.16 -11.06 6.82
CA PRO A 440 -6.03 -11.44 7.65
C PRO A 440 -5.25 -12.59 6.99
N GLN A 441 -3.93 -12.49 6.98
CA GLN A 441 -3.01 -13.53 6.51
C GLN A 441 -2.62 -14.47 7.64
#